data_5bf5764d0078a0be03e0d183c40b4a14
#
_entry.id   5bf5764d0078a0be03e0d183c40b4a14
#
_cell.length_a   1.000
_cell.length_b   1.000
_cell.length_c   1.000
_cell.angle_alpha   90.00
_cell.angle_beta   90.00
_cell.angle_gamma   90.00
#
_symmetry.space_group_name_H-M   'P 1'
#
loop_
_entity.id
_entity.type
_entity.pdbx_description
1 polymer ?
#
loop_
_entity_poly.entity_id
_entity_poly.type
_entity_poly.pdbx_seq_one_letter_code
_entity_poly.pdbx_strand_id
1 'polypeptide(L)'
;MVEAIQAGEREALRRLYERYSRYAMGVSLRIVSEREDALDIVQDAFVSILTTIGTFEYRGEGSLRNWVAKITTNRALDWMKHHNRLLLSDQLPDEIEEEEEETPLEEVPPDILSGMIDRLPRTSRIIVNLHVFGQMPHKEIAHRLGIHEKTSMSQLSRAKRLLAMMIKEYLNSQGI
;
A
#
# COMPACT_ATOMS: atom_id res chain seq x y z
N MET A 1 22.09 -2.29 -13.81
CA MET A 1 20.76 -2.84 -14.14
C MET A 1 19.89 -1.84 -14.90
N VAL A 2 19.65 -0.63 -14.37
CA VAL A 2 18.81 0.39 -15.05
C VAL A 2 19.41 0.78 -16.40
N GLU A 3 20.69 1.13 -16.45
CA GLU A 3 21.41 1.46 -17.70
C GLU A 3 21.34 0.34 -18.75
N ALA A 4 21.47 -0.92 -18.32
CA ALA A 4 21.35 -2.07 -19.21
C ALA A 4 19.93 -2.23 -19.78
N ILE A 5 18.90 -1.91 -18.97
CA ILE A 5 17.50 -1.89 -19.43
C ILE A 5 17.29 -0.76 -20.43
N GLN A 6 17.82 0.43 -20.15
CA GLN A 6 17.75 1.58 -21.06
C GLN A 6 18.47 1.33 -22.39
N ALA A 7 19.51 0.49 -22.36
CA ALA A 7 20.21 0.00 -23.55
C ALA A 7 19.46 -1.13 -24.29
N GLY A 8 18.28 -1.57 -23.80
CA GLY A 8 17.46 -2.59 -24.43
C GLY A 8 17.87 -4.05 -24.14
N GLU A 9 18.69 -4.28 -23.12
CA GLU A 9 19.13 -5.62 -22.73
C GLU A 9 17.98 -6.45 -22.15
N ARG A 10 17.53 -7.47 -22.88
CA ARG A 10 16.41 -8.34 -22.45
C ARG A 10 16.67 -9.06 -21.13
N GLU A 11 17.91 -9.46 -20.89
CA GLU A 11 18.28 -10.16 -19.64
C GLU A 11 18.18 -9.23 -18.42
N ALA A 12 18.50 -7.94 -18.57
CA ALA A 12 18.32 -6.96 -17.51
C ALA A 12 16.83 -6.73 -17.17
N LEU A 13 15.95 -6.76 -18.18
CA LEU A 13 14.50 -6.72 -17.99
C LEU A 13 13.99 -7.94 -17.22
N ARG A 14 14.46 -9.13 -17.56
CA ARG A 14 14.10 -10.36 -16.86
C ARG A 14 14.50 -10.30 -15.39
N ARG A 15 15.73 -9.87 -15.09
CA ARG A 15 16.24 -9.70 -13.71
C ARG A 15 15.43 -8.67 -12.92
N LEU A 16 14.98 -7.58 -13.55
CA LEU A 16 14.11 -6.60 -12.91
C LEU A 16 12.79 -7.24 -12.48
N TYR A 17 12.15 -7.99 -13.40
CA TYR A 17 10.92 -8.70 -13.11
C TYR A 17 11.09 -9.74 -12.00
N GLU A 18 12.08 -10.61 -12.09
CA GLU A 18 12.37 -11.65 -11.09
C GLU A 18 12.60 -11.04 -9.69
N ARG A 19 13.29 -9.90 -9.64
CA ARG A 19 13.61 -9.21 -8.38
C ARG A 19 12.42 -8.52 -7.73
N TYR A 20 11.53 -7.93 -8.53
CA TYR A 20 10.49 -7.02 -8.00
C TYR A 20 9.07 -7.53 -8.18
N SER A 21 8.79 -8.59 -8.93
CA SER A 21 7.42 -9.08 -9.15
C SER A 21 6.73 -9.51 -7.86
N ARG A 22 7.43 -10.21 -6.97
CA ARG A 22 6.89 -10.59 -5.65
C ARG A 22 6.57 -9.37 -4.79
N TYR A 23 7.44 -8.38 -4.82
CA TYR A 23 7.24 -7.14 -4.08
C TYR A 23 6.04 -6.36 -4.63
N ALA A 24 5.94 -6.20 -5.94
CA ALA A 24 4.82 -5.57 -6.61
C ALA A 24 3.49 -6.32 -6.32
N MET A 25 3.52 -7.67 -6.29
CA MET A 25 2.37 -8.47 -5.89
C MET A 25 1.92 -8.14 -4.46
N GLY A 26 2.84 -8.06 -3.51
CA GLY A 26 2.52 -7.67 -2.13
C GLY A 26 1.92 -6.26 -2.04
N VAL A 27 2.46 -5.29 -2.82
CA VAL A 27 1.90 -3.93 -2.91
C VAL A 27 0.48 -3.96 -3.47
N SER A 28 0.24 -4.72 -4.53
CA SER A 28 -1.07 -4.83 -5.17
C SER A 28 -2.10 -5.47 -4.25
N LEU A 29 -1.78 -6.61 -3.61
CA LEU A 29 -2.66 -7.33 -2.70
C LEU A 29 -3.09 -6.51 -1.46
N ARG A 30 -2.30 -5.54 -1.04
CA ARG A 30 -2.70 -4.61 0.02
C ARG A 30 -3.83 -3.66 -0.39
N ILE A 31 -4.03 -3.44 -1.68
CA ILE A 31 -5.03 -2.53 -2.24
C ILE A 31 -6.24 -3.31 -2.76
N VAL A 32 -5.98 -4.38 -3.54
CA VAL A 32 -7.01 -5.29 -4.04
C VAL A 32 -6.91 -6.62 -3.32
N SER A 33 -8.05 -7.21 -2.94
CA SER A 33 -8.06 -8.45 -2.14
C SER A 33 -7.89 -9.71 -2.98
N GLU A 34 -8.30 -9.64 -4.25
CA GLU A 34 -8.31 -10.80 -5.14
C GLU A 34 -6.96 -10.99 -5.82
N ARG A 35 -6.48 -12.24 -5.80
CA ARG A 35 -5.16 -12.58 -6.35
C ARG A 35 -5.08 -12.40 -7.87
N GLU A 36 -6.16 -12.71 -8.58
CA GLU A 36 -6.24 -12.56 -10.04
C GLU A 36 -6.15 -11.08 -10.42
N ASP A 37 -6.93 -10.21 -9.76
CA ASP A 37 -6.87 -8.77 -9.94
C ASP A 37 -5.46 -8.22 -9.66
N ALA A 38 -4.82 -8.72 -8.61
CA ALA A 38 -3.46 -8.33 -8.25
C ALA A 38 -2.43 -8.74 -9.31
N LEU A 39 -2.60 -9.90 -9.95
CA LEU A 39 -1.75 -10.36 -11.05
C LEU A 39 -1.87 -9.45 -12.27
N ASP A 40 -3.08 -9.09 -12.67
CA ASP A 40 -3.33 -8.19 -13.79
C ASP A 40 -2.71 -6.81 -13.54
N ILE A 41 -2.89 -6.28 -12.32
CA ILE A 41 -2.28 -5.02 -11.90
C ILE A 41 -0.74 -5.08 -11.97
N VAL A 42 -0.15 -6.19 -11.53
CA VAL A 42 1.32 -6.37 -11.61
C VAL A 42 1.78 -6.41 -13.05
N GLN A 43 1.08 -7.10 -13.95
CA GLN A 43 1.42 -7.12 -15.38
C GLN A 43 1.36 -5.71 -15.97
N ASP A 44 0.29 -4.96 -15.73
CA ASP A 44 0.13 -3.58 -16.20
C ASP A 44 1.19 -2.65 -15.60
N ALA A 45 1.54 -2.85 -14.33
CA ALA A 45 2.60 -2.10 -13.67
C ALA A 45 3.95 -2.36 -14.34
N PHE A 46 4.29 -3.61 -14.66
CA PHE A 46 5.53 -3.93 -15.33
C PHE A 46 5.58 -3.43 -16.79
N VAL A 47 4.47 -3.45 -17.53
CA VAL A 47 4.37 -2.76 -18.82
C VAL A 47 4.71 -1.29 -18.67
N SER A 48 4.14 -0.62 -17.65
CA SER A 48 4.41 0.80 -17.38
C SER A 48 5.85 1.06 -16.95
N ILE A 49 6.41 0.20 -16.09
CA ILE A 49 7.81 0.24 -15.66
C ILE A 49 8.74 0.17 -16.87
N LEU A 50 8.52 -0.79 -17.78
CA LEU A 50 9.35 -1.00 -18.95
C LEU A 50 9.27 0.17 -19.93
N THR A 51 8.10 0.79 -20.09
CA THR A 51 7.94 1.93 -21.00
C THR A 51 8.49 3.24 -20.42
N THR A 52 8.56 3.35 -19.08
CA THR A 52 8.99 4.59 -18.41
C THR A 52 10.35 4.50 -17.72
N ILE A 53 11.04 3.36 -17.78
CA ILE A 53 12.34 3.16 -17.11
C ILE A 53 13.40 4.16 -17.58
N GLY A 54 13.28 4.68 -18.81
CA GLY A 54 14.15 5.73 -19.35
C GLY A 54 14.09 7.04 -18.56
N THR A 55 12.99 7.28 -17.83
CA THR A 55 12.81 8.48 -16.99
C THR A 55 13.20 8.26 -15.54
N PHE A 56 13.61 7.06 -15.18
CA PHE A 56 14.00 6.75 -13.80
C PHE A 56 15.35 7.40 -13.47
N GLU A 57 15.36 8.18 -12.38
CA GLU A 57 16.57 8.75 -11.82
C GLU A 57 16.96 7.98 -10.55
N TYR A 58 18.19 7.50 -10.51
CA TYR A 58 18.72 6.86 -9.30
C TYR A 58 19.00 7.90 -8.22
N ARG A 59 18.38 7.77 -7.06
CA ARG A 59 18.49 8.69 -5.91
C ARG A 59 18.98 7.97 -4.64
N GLY A 60 19.80 6.94 -4.80
CA GLY A 60 20.33 6.15 -3.71
C GLY A 60 19.65 4.79 -3.55
N GLU A 61 20.09 4.05 -2.54
CA GLU A 61 19.58 2.71 -2.25
C GLU A 61 18.08 2.73 -1.98
N GLY A 62 17.37 1.75 -2.52
CA GLY A 62 15.90 1.65 -2.39
C GLY A 62 15.11 2.51 -3.38
N SER A 63 15.72 3.49 -4.08
CA SER A 63 14.97 4.36 -5.00
C SER A 63 14.23 3.60 -6.10
N LEU A 64 14.82 2.56 -6.66
CA LEU A 64 14.18 1.72 -7.67
C LEU A 64 13.00 0.92 -7.07
N ARG A 65 13.15 0.39 -5.86
CA ARG A 65 12.08 -0.31 -5.15
C ARG A 65 10.88 0.62 -4.90
N ASN A 66 11.16 1.83 -4.43
CA ASN A 66 10.11 2.82 -4.16
C ASN A 66 9.43 3.28 -5.46
N TRP A 67 10.17 3.39 -6.54
CA TRP A 67 9.62 3.74 -7.84
C TRP A 67 8.72 2.63 -8.40
N VAL A 68 9.12 1.35 -8.30
CA VAL A 68 8.28 0.19 -8.63
C VAL A 68 7.01 0.19 -7.78
N ALA A 69 7.13 0.41 -6.46
CA ALA A 69 5.97 0.50 -5.57
C ALA A 69 5.00 1.60 -5.99
N LYS A 70 5.51 2.79 -6.32
CA LYS A 70 4.70 3.92 -6.77
C LYS A 70 3.91 3.61 -8.04
N ILE A 71 4.55 2.98 -9.04
CA ILE A 71 3.86 2.61 -10.30
C ILE A 71 2.81 1.54 -10.01
N THR A 72 3.14 0.51 -9.23
CA THR A 72 2.20 -0.56 -8.86
C THR A 72 0.99 -0.01 -8.10
N THR A 73 1.22 0.85 -7.12
CA THR A 73 0.15 1.52 -6.35
C THR A 73 -0.76 2.33 -7.28
N ASN A 74 -0.18 3.09 -8.20
CA ASN A 74 -0.96 3.87 -9.16
C ASN A 74 -1.85 2.97 -10.02
N ARG A 75 -1.32 1.88 -10.55
CA ARG A 75 -2.09 0.92 -11.35
C ARG A 75 -3.20 0.24 -10.53
N ALA A 76 -2.94 -0.10 -9.28
CA ALA A 76 -3.95 -0.67 -8.39
C ALA A 76 -5.11 0.31 -8.11
N LEU A 77 -4.80 1.59 -7.89
CA LEU A 77 -5.82 2.62 -7.71
C LEU A 77 -6.63 2.89 -8.99
N ASP A 78 -5.97 2.96 -10.14
CA ASP A 78 -6.62 3.10 -11.44
C ASP A 78 -7.56 1.90 -11.71
N TRP A 79 -7.08 0.69 -11.42
CA TRP A 79 -7.87 -0.53 -11.55
C TRP A 79 -9.12 -0.48 -10.67
N MET A 80 -8.99 -0.09 -9.40
CA MET A 80 -10.12 0.07 -8.48
C MET A 80 -11.14 1.08 -8.99
N LYS A 81 -10.68 2.20 -9.55
CA LYS A 81 -11.53 3.24 -10.10
C LYS A 81 -12.34 2.73 -11.30
N HIS A 82 -11.71 2.01 -12.21
CA HIS A 82 -12.35 1.46 -13.40
C HIS A 82 -13.39 0.37 -13.08
N HIS A 83 -13.14 -0.41 -12.01
CA HIS A 83 -14.05 -1.50 -11.60
C HIS A 83 -15.12 -1.05 -10.58
N ASN A 84 -15.32 0.26 -10.40
CA ASN A 84 -16.28 0.83 -9.44
C ASN A 84 -16.15 0.28 -8.01
N ARG A 85 -14.95 -0.24 -7.66
CA ARG A 85 -14.66 -0.79 -6.33
C ARG A 85 -14.19 0.27 -5.33
N LEU A 86 -14.22 1.54 -5.73
CA LEU A 86 -14.02 2.72 -4.89
C LEU A 86 -15.26 3.08 -4.05
N LEU A 87 -16.22 2.18 -3.93
CA LEU A 87 -17.40 2.40 -3.09
C LEU A 87 -17.01 2.49 -1.62
N LEU A 88 -16.66 3.68 -1.25
CA LEU A 88 -16.34 4.12 0.11
C LEU A 88 -17.65 4.46 0.84
N SER A 89 -18.55 3.48 0.87
CA SER A 89 -19.82 3.58 1.60
C SER A 89 -19.67 3.15 3.06
N ASP A 90 -18.50 3.27 3.65
CA ASP A 90 -18.40 3.23 5.09
C ASP A 90 -18.71 4.63 5.65
N GLN A 91 -20.01 4.98 5.62
CA GLN A 91 -20.53 6.10 6.42
C GLN A 91 -20.36 5.70 7.87
N LEU A 92 -19.33 6.24 8.48
CA LEU A 92 -19.04 6.02 9.88
C LEU A 92 -19.29 7.31 10.66
N PRO A 93 -19.81 7.19 11.90
CA PRO A 93 -19.98 8.36 12.75
C PRO A 93 -18.67 9.13 12.92
N ASP A 94 -18.74 10.45 12.78
CA ASP A 94 -17.61 11.37 12.80
C ASP A 94 -17.03 11.63 14.21
N GLU A 95 -17.45 10.91 15.22
CA GLU A 95 -17.02 11.15 16.60
C GLU A 95 -16.01 10.09 17.04
N ILE A 96 -14.74 10.44 16.94
CA ILE A 96 -13.68 9.71 17.61
C ILE A 96 -12.78 10.73 18.30
N GLU A 97 -12.92 10.81 19.63
CA GLU A 97 -11.95 11.48 20.48
C GLU A 97 -10.56 10.90 20.26
N GLU A 98 -9.59 11.79 20.06
CA GLU A 98 -8.18 11.44 19.87
C GLU A 98 -7.58 11.08 21.24
N GLU A 99 -7.69 9.83 21.65
CA GLU A 99 -6.77 9.29 22.66
C GLU A 99 -5.60 8.63 21.91
N GLU A 100 -4.47 9.33 21.87
CA GLU A 100 -3.20 8.74 21.42
C GLU A 100 -2.65 7.85 22.56
N GLU A 101 -3.10 6.60 22.63
CA GLU A 101 -2.38 5.58 23.40
C GLU A 101 -1.11 5.21 22.64
N GLU A 102 0.05 5.35 23.31
CA GLU A 102 1.32 4.83 22.82
C GLU A 102 1.20 3.30 22.64
N THR A 103 1.21 2.87 21.40
CA THR A 103 1.09 1.44 21.08
C THR A 103 2.48 0.86 20.91
N PRO A 104 2.90 -0.17 21.66
CA PRO A 104 4.24 -0.76 21.58
C PRO A 104 4.40 -1.63 20.31
N LEU A 105 4.49 -0.95 19.16
CA LEU A 105 4.61 -1.60 17.84
C LEU A 105 5.88 -2.45 17.72
N GLU A 106 6.95 -2.09 18.45
CA GLU A 106 8.26 -2.76 18.41
C GLU A 106 8.22 -4.19 18.98
N GLU A 107 7.22 -4.48 19.82
CA GLU A 107 7.04 -5.79 20.45
C GLU A 107 6.24 -6.78 19.58
N VAL A 108 5.68 -6.32 18.44
CA VAL A 108 4.86 -7.14 17.56
C VAL A 108 5.66 -7.60 16.36
N PRO A 109 5.80 -8.91 16.11
CA PRO A 109 6.44 -9.42 14.91
C PRO A 109 5.81 -8.86 13.62
N PRO A 110 6.61 -8.54 12.58
CA PRO A 110 6.12 -7.90 11.36
C PRO A 110 5.05 -8.70 10.60
N ASP A 111 5.10 -10.01 10.65
CA ASP A 111 4.11 -10.91 10.04
C ASP A 111 2.76 -10.87 10.79
N ILE A 112 2.79 -10.81 12.11
CA ILE A 112 1.61 -10.65 12.95
C ILE A 112 0.97 -9.27 12.71
N LEU A 113 1.78 -8.21 12.70
CA LEU A 113 1.29 -6.86 12.40
C LEU A 113 0.68 -6.78 10.99
N SER A 114 1.30 -7.42 10.00
CA SER A 114 0.74 -7.51 8.64
C SER A 114 -0.64 -8.19 8.65
N GLY A 115 -0.78 -9.30 9.38
CA GLY A 115 -2.07 -9.99 9.54
C GLY A 115 -3.13 -9.15 10.23
N MET A 116 -2.76 -8.30 11.20
CA MET A 116 -3.68 -7.34 11.82
C MET A 116 -4.13 -6.26 10.84
N ILE A 117 -3.22 -5.73 10.02
CA ILE A 117 -3.55 -4.75 8.98
C ILE A 117 -4.52 -5.34 7.96
N ASP A 118 -4.35 -6.61 7.58
CA ASP A 118 -5.23 -7.29 6.63
C ASP A 118 -6.67 -7.49 7.18
N ARG A 119 -6.82 -7.49 8.50
CA ARG A 119 -8.12 -7.57 9.19
C ARG A 119 -8.84 -6.23 9.33
N LEU A 120 -8.19 -5.11 9.02
CA LEU A 120 -8.84 -3.80 9.03
C LEU A 120 -9.98 -3.72 7.99
N PRO A 121 -11.01 -2.89 8.23
CA PRO A 121 -11.99 -2.54 7.21
C PRO A 121 -11.29 -2.06 5.94
N ARG A 122 -11.83 -2.41 4.79
CA ARG A 122 -11.19 -2.21 3.48
C ARG A 122 -10.66 -0.79 3.26
N THR A 123 -11.50 0.22 3.52
CA THR A 123 -11.12 1.64 3.34
C THR A 123 -9.98 2.03 4.25
N SER A 124 -10.07 1.70 5.54
CA SER A 124 -9.03 1.96 6.54
C SER A 124 -7.71 1.29 6.16
N ARG A 125 -7.76 0.02 5.73
CA ARG A 125 -6.59 -0.74 5.26
C ARG A 125 -5.92 -0.08 4.05
N ILE A 126 -6.69 0.35 3.06
CA ILE A 126 -6.15 1.04 1.89
C ILE A 126 -5.46 2.33 2.30
N ILE A 127 -6.09 3.14 3.16
CA ILE A 127 -5.53 4.41 3.61
C ILE A 127 -4.26 4.20 4.43
N VAL A 128 -4.21 3.21 5.33
CA VAL A 128 -2.98 2.83 6.05
C VAL A 128 -1.87 2.49 5.06
N ASN A 129 -2.16 1.64 4.07
CA ASN A 129 -1.16 1.26 3.08
C ASN A 129 -0.66 2.42 2.23
N LEU A 130 -1.55 3.33 1.82
CA LEU A 130 -1.18 4.51 1.04
C LEU A 130 -0.42 5.55 1.86
N HIS A 131 -0.87 5.82 3.09
CA HIS A 131 -0.28 6.87 3.93
C HIS A 131 1.00 6.42 4.61
N VAL A 132 0.96 5.28 5.32
CA VAL A 132 2.09 4.80 6.13
C VAL A 132 3.18 4.18 5.26
N PHE A 133 2.82 3.21 4.40
CA PHE A 133 3.81 2.50 3.57
C PHE A 133 4.11 3.22 2.25
N GLY A 134 3.11 3.88 1.66
CA GLY A 134 3.25 4.65 0.42
C GLY A 134 3.71 6.08 0.63
N GLN A 135 3.76 6.58 1.88
CA GLN A 135 4.10 7.96 2.24
C GLN A 135 3.29 9.01 1.45
N MET A 136 2.06 8.64 1.10
CA MET A 136 1.17 9.50 0.33
C MET A 136 0.43 10.47 1.26
N PRO A 137 0.42 11.79 1.01
CA PRO A 137 -0.31 12.75 1.84
C PRO A 137 -1.82 12.57 1.71
N HIS A 138 -2.57 12.86 2.77
CA HIS A 138 -4.03 12.69 2.80
C HIS A 138 -4.76 13.40 1.67
N LYS A 139 -4.29 14.58 1.29
CA LYS A 139 -4.84 15.34 0.15
C LYS A 139 -4.75 14.55 -1.17
N GLU A 140 -3.63 13.87 -1.43
CA GLU A 140 -3.47 13.03 -2.62
C GLU A 140 -4.31 11.76 -2.53
N ILE A 141 -4.34 11.12 -1.34
CA ILE A 141 -5.20 9.96 -1.08
C ILE A 141 -6.67 10.31 -1.34
N ALA A 142 -7.13 11.42 -0.78
CA ALA A 142 -8.50 11.90 -0.94
C ALA A 142 -8.86 12.12 -2.41
N HIS A 143 -7.99 12.80 -3.16
CA HIS A 143 -8.17 13.02 -4.59
C HIS A 143 -8.26 11.69 -5.38
N ARG A 144 -7.36 10.74 -5.08
CA ARG A 144 -7.31 9.45 -5.79
C ARG A 144 -8.48 8.54 -5.48
N LEU A 145 -8.93 8.55 -4.23
CA LEU A 145 -10.04 7.72 -3.77
C LEU A 145 -11.42 8.38 -3.94
N GLY A 146 -11.47 9.67 -4.34
CA GLY A 146 -12.73 10.40 -4.50
C GLY A 146 -13.45 10.68 -3.19
N ILE A 147 -12.70 10.87 -2.09
CA ILE A 147 -13.21 11.18 -0.76
C ILE A 147 -12.76 12.56 -0.29
N HIS A 148 -13.31 13.04 0.82
CA HIS A 148 -12.79 14.24 1.47
C HIS A 148 -11.49 13.95 2.24
N GLU A 149 -10.61 14.95 2.35
CA GLU A 149 -9.35 14.82 3.09
C GLU A 149 -9.61 14.47 4.56
N LYS A 150 -10.62 15.07 5.19
CA LYS A 150 -11.08 14.73 6.55
C LYS A 150 -11.44 13.24 6.68
N THR A 151 -12.12 12.67 5.68
CA THR A 151 -12.45 11.23 5.65
C THR A 151 -11.19 10.38 5.61
N SER A 152 -10.18 10.77 4.84
CA SER A 152 -8.90 10.06 4.83
C SER A 152 -8.21 10.12 6.19
N MET A 153 -8.23 11.26 6.86
CA MET A 153 -7.66 11.43 8.21
C MET A 153 -8.40 10.59 9.25
N SER A 154 -9.73 10.69 9.30
CA SER A 154 -10.55 9.95 10.26
C SER A 154 -10.46 8.43 10.08
N GLN A 155 -10.36 7.95 8.84
CA GLN A 155 -10.14 6.53 8.55
C GLN A 155 -8.77 6.03 9.02
N LEU A 156 -7.72 6.86 8.92
CA LEU A 156 -6.41 6.53 9.46
C LEU A 156 -6.43 6.46 10.99
N SER A 157 -7.03 7.47 11.65
CA SER A 157 -7.18 7.49 13.11
C SER A 157 -7.93 6.25 13.60
N ARG A 158 -9.03 5.89 12.94
CA ARG A 158 -9.77 4.66 13.25
C ARG A 158 -8.92 3.40 13.07
N ALA A 159 -8.16 3.32 11.99
CA ALA A 159 -7.27 2.19 11.73
C ALA A 159 -6.23 2.03 12.85
N LYS A 160 -5.61 3.14 13.27
CA LYS A 160 -4.65 3.15 14.38
C LYS A 160 -5.27 2.60 15.65
N ARG A 161 -6.48 3.05 16.01
CA ARG A 161 -7.20 2.59 17.21
C ARG A 161 -7.52 1.08 17.13
N LEU A 162 -8.01 0.59 16.00
CA LEU A 162 -8.29 -0.83 15.83
C LEU A 162 -7.01 -1.67 15.92
N LEU A 163 -5.91 -1.19 15.35
CA LEU A 163 -4.60 -1.83 15.48
C LEU A 163 -4.12 -1.86 16.92
N ALA A 164 -4.23 -0.74 17.66
CA ALA A 164 -3.86 -0.66 19.06
C ALA A 164 -4.64 -1.69 19.91
N MET A 165 -5.93 -1.84 19.68
CA MET A 165 -6.75 -2.87 20.36
C MET A 165 -6.24 -4.29 20.05
N MET A 166 -6.01 -4.60 18.78
CA MET A 166 -5.53 -5.93 18.36
C MET A 166 -4.12 -6.23 18.90
N ILE A 167 -3.26 -5.22 18.98
CA ILE A 167 -1.92 -5.34 19.55
C ILE A 167 -2.00 -5.61 21.05
N LYS A 168 -2.83 -4.85 21.78
CA LYS A 168 -3.05 -5.06 23.21
C LYS A 168 -3.58 -6.47 23.52
N GLU A 169 -4.54 -6.96 22.74
CA GLU A 169 -5.04 -8.34 22.86
C GLU A 169 -3.92 -9.36 22.60
N TYR A 170 -3.11 -9.15 21.58
CA TYR A 170 -2.00 -10.02 21.24
C TYR A 170 -0.97 -10.08 22.36
N LEU A 171 -0.49 -8.93 22.86
CA LEU A 171 0.50 -8.85 23.92
C LEU A 171 -0.01 -9.50 25.23
N ASN A 172 -1.26 -9.22 25.60
CA ASN A 172 -1.89 -9.89 26.74
C ASN A 172 -1.92 -11.41 26.57
N SER A 173 -2.15 -11.91 25.36
CA SER A 173 -2.15 -13.37 25.07
C SER A 173 -0.76 -13.98 25.16
N GLN A 174 0.31 -13.21 24.99
CA GLN A 174 1.71 -13.64 25.14
C GLN A 174 2.22 -13.53 26.58
N GLY A 175 1.45 -12.89 27.47
CA GLY A 175 1.85 -12.68 28.86
C GLY A 175 2.83 -11.51 29.07
N ILE A 176 2.83 -10.59 28.10
CA ILE A 176 3.61 -9.35 28.11
C ILE A 176 2.71 -8.19 28.53
#